data_8def9b29d09cbcc488328c10a5051ef7
#
_entry.id   8def9b29d09cbcc488328c10a5051ef7
#
_cell.length_a   1.000
_cell.length_b   1.000
_cell.length_c   1.000
_cell.angle_alpha   90.00
_cell.angle_beta   90.00
_cell.angle_gamma   90.00
#
_symmetry.space_group_name_H-M   'P 1'
#
loop_
_entity.id
_entity.type
_entity.pdbx_description
1 polymer ?
#
loop_
_entity_poly.entity_id
_entity_poly.type
_entity_poly.pdbx_seq_one_letter_code
_entity_poly.pdbx_strand_id
1 'polypeptide(L)'
;MSSRLRLTPQTVHVLDAFLEDPQEWRYGYDLSRTTGLKSGTLYPILMRLAEYRLLEATWEATEAGKPPRHIYRLTADGLRSAREHIRSYSIRHAWQAALERVRS
;
A
#
# COMPACT_ATOMS: atom_id res chain seq x y z
N MET A 1 20.50 8.12 6.92
CA MET A 1 19.47 7.91 7.93
C MET A 1 18.13 7.58 7.29
N SER A 2 17.58 6.47 7.67
CA SER A 2 16.30 6.07 7.14
C SER A 2 15.19 6.81 7.88
N SER A 3 14.43 7.61 7.16
CA SER A 3 13.19 8.10 7.70
C SER A 3 12.21 6.93 7.80
N ARG A 4 11.48 6.86 8.87
CA ARG A 4 10.50 5.79 9.06
C ARG A 4 9.29 6.02 8.18
N LEU A 5 8.79 4.95 7.60
CA LEU A 5 7.55 4.99 6.87
C LEU A 5 6.41 5.27 7.86
N ARG A 6 5.64 6.32 7.57
CA ARG A 6 4.51 6.65 8.42
C ARG A 6 3.32 5.79 8.02
N LEU A 7 2.79 5.04 8.99
CA LEU A 7 1.61 4.21 8.77
C LEU A 7 0.35 5.00 9.10
N THR A 8 -0.30 5.49 8.07
CA THR A 8 -1.64 6.06 8.19
C THR A 8 -2.65 4.96 7.82
N PRO A 9 -3.93 5.12 8.18
CA PRO A 9 -4.94 4.15 7.74
C PRO A 9 -4.95 3.96 6.23
N GLN A 10 -4.76 5.02 5.46
CA GLN A 10 -4.71 4.93 4.00
C GLN A 10 -3.51 4.13 3.52
N THR A 11 -2.34 4.32 4.12
CA THR A 11 -1.14 3.56 3.76
C THR A 11 -1.33 2.08 4.06
N VAL A 12 -1.93 1.76 5.20
CA VAL A 12 -2.24 0.37 5.57
C VAL A 12 -3.20 -0.25 4.57
N HIS A 13 -4.22 0.49 4.14
CA HIS A 13 -5.16 0.02 3.12
C HIS A 13 -4.46 -0.33 1.81
N VAL A 14 -3.52 0.51 1.39
CA VAL A 14 -2.76 0.28 0.16
C VAL A 14 -1.89 -0.97 0.29
N LEU A 15 -1.16 -1.10 1.39
CA LEU A 15 -0.32 -2.28 1.62
C LEU A 15 -1.16 -3.56 1.69
N ASP A 16 -2.30 -3.49 2.34
CA ASP A 16 -3.21 -4.62 2.47
C ASP A 16 -3.74 -5.06 1.11
N ALA A 17 -4.05 -4.10 0.24
CA ALA A 17 -4.50 -4.40 -1.12
C ALA A 17 -3.42 -5.16 -1.91
N PHE A 18 -2.15 -4.78 -1.75
CA PHE A 18 -1.05 -5.50 -2.39
C PHE A 18 -0.89 -6.91 -1.83
N LEU A 19 -1.15 -7.10 -0.55
CA LEU A 19 -0.99 -8.41 0.10
C LEU A 19 -2.04 -9.43 -0.33
N GLU A 20 -3.14 -9.01 -0.94
CA GLU A 20 -4.14 -9.94 -1.48
C GLU A 20 -3.53 -10.82 -2.57
N ASP A 21 -2.60 -10.27 -3.35
CA ASP A 21 -1.89 -11.02 -4.38
C ASP A 21 -0.48 -10.42 -4.51
N PRO A 22 0.44 -10.80 -3.61
CA PRO A 22 1.71 -10.09 -3.45
C PRO A 22 2.64 -10.10 -4.65
N GLN A 23 2.48 -11.05 -5.55
CA GLN A 23 3.37 -11.17 -6.72
C GLN A 23 2.81 -10.51 -7.96
N GLU A 24 1.56 -10.10 -7.92
CA GLU A 24 0.89 -9.50 -9.07
C GLU A 24 1.27 -8.03 -9.24
N TRP A 25 1.43 -7.64 -10.48
CA TRP A 25 1.51 -6.24 -10.84
C TRP A 25 0.11 -5.63 -10.75
N ARG A 26 0.02 -4.47 -10.13
CA ARG A 26 -1.27 -3.79 -9.93
C ARG A 26 -1.27 -2.44 -10.61
N TYR A 27 -2.38 -2.12 -11.24
CA TYR A 27 -2.60 -0.80 -11.82
C TYR A 27 -3.09 0.17 -10.75
N GLY A 28 -2.73 1.44 -10.89
CA GLY A 28 -3.25 2.47 -9.99
C GLY A 28 -4.78 2.50 -9.96
N TYR A 29 -5.39 2.29 -11.13
CA TYR A 29 -6.85 2.24 -11.24
C TYR A 29 -7.45 1.13 -10.36
N ASP A 30 -6.88 -0.07 -10.42
CA ASP A 30 -7.36 -1.20 -9.61
C ASP A 30 -7.18 -0.93 -8.12
N LEU A 31 -6.04 -0.35 -7.75
CA LEU A 31 -5.75 0.00 -6.36
C LEU A 31 -6.73 1.04 -5.85
N SER A 32 -7.06 2.03 -6.67
CA SER A 32 -8.05 3.03 -6.32
C SER A 32 -9.41 2.39 -6.03
N ARG A 33 -9.83 1.44 -6.86
CA ARG A 33 -11.09 0.72 -6.67
C ARG A 33 -11.07 -0.15 -5.43
N THR A 34 -9.99 -0.90 -5.23
CA THR A 34 -9.86 -1.82 -4.10
C THR A 34 -9.81 -1.09 -2.76
N THR A 35 -9.09 0.03 -2.71
CA THR A 35 -8.90 0.79 -1.47
C THR A 35 -9.98 1.84 -1.23
N GLY A 36 -10.69 2.24 -2.27
CA GLY A 36 -11.63 3.37 -2.19
C GLY A 36 -10.94 4.72 -2.18
N LEU A 37 -9.63 4.77 -2.33
CA LEU A 37 -8.88 6.02 -2.31
C LEU A 37 -8.88 6.67 -3.68
N LYS A 38 -9.06 7.99 -3.70
CA LYS A 38 -8.96 8.78 -4.92
C LYS A 38 -7.49 8.91 -5.32
N SER A 39 -7.25 9.17 -6.60
CA SER A 39 -5.89 9.25 -7.14
C SER A 39 -5.03 10.28 -6.41
N GLY A 40 -5.61 11.42 -6.02
CA GLY A 40 -4.87 12.45 -5.29
C GLY A 40 -4.35 12.01 -3.93
N THR A 41 -4.95 11.01 -3.33
CA THR A 41 -4.48 10.41 -2.07
C THR A 41 -3.61 9.18 -2.35
N LEU A 42 -4.01 8.37 -3.31
CA LEU A 42 -3.35 7.11 -3.61
C LEU A 42 -1.94 7.27 -4.17
N TYR A 43 -1.77 8.13 -5.20
CA TYR A 43 -0.48 8.23 -5.88
C TYR A 43 0.65 8.73 -5.00
N PRO A 44 0.44 9.72 -4.11
CA PRO A 44 1.49 10.10 -3.15
C PRO A 44 1.93 8.94 -2.25
N ILE A 45 1.00 8.08 -1.86
CA ILE A 45 1.33 6.89 -1.06
C ILE A 45 2.16 5.92 -1.88
N LEU A 46 1.76 5.63 -3.12
CA LEU A 46 2.51 4.74 -4.00
C LEU A 46 3.92 5.24 -4.26
N MET A 47 4.08 6.54 -4.49
CA MET A 47 5.37 7.15 -4.70
C MET A 47 6.27 7.01 -3.47
N ARG A 48 5.72 7.24 -2.29
CA ARG A 48 6.46 7.11 -1.04
C ARG A 48 6.90 5.67 -0.81
N LEU A 49 6.01 4.71 -1.03
CA LEU A 49 6.34 3.30 -0.89
C LEU A 49 7.43 2.88 -1.88
N ALA A 50 7.42 3.42 -3.09
CA ALA A 50 8.46 3.16 -4.08
C ALA A 50 9.79 3.77 -3.65
N GLU A 51 9.78 4.96 -3.05
CA GLU A 51 10.98 5.61 -2.53
C GLU A 51 11.62 4.78 -1.41
N TYR A 52 10.81 4.15 -0.58
CA TYR A 52 11.29 3.25 0.48
C TYR A 52 11.67 1.87 -0.06
N ARG A 53 11.55 1.66 -1.38
CA ARG A 53 11.86 0.40 -2.04
C ARG A 53 10.98 -0.77 -1.57
N LEU A 54 9.78 -0.43 -1.11
CA LEU A 54 8.77 -1.43 -0.77
C LEU A 54 7.93 -1.81 -1.98
N LEU A 55 7.90 -0.94 -2.98
CA LEU A 55 7.25 -1.19 -4.26
C LEU A 55 8.25 -1.04 -5.40
N GLU A 56 8.09 -1.89 -6.41
CA GLU A 56 8.64 -1.67 -7.74
C GLU A 56 7.60 -0.93 -8.55
N ALA A 57 8.04 -0.01 -9.39
CA ALA A 57 7.16 0.72 -10.29
C ALA A 57 7.76 0.67 -11.69
N THR A 58 6.94 0.38 -12.68
CA THR A 58 7.39 0.36 -14.07
C THR A 58 6.23 0.74 -14.99
N TRP A 59 6.54 0.89 -16.26
CA TRP A 59 5.56 1.20 -17.29
C TRP A 59 5.22 -0.05 -18.08
N GLU A 60 3.94 -0.27 -18.30
CA GLU A 60 3.47 -1.35 -19.16
C GLU A 60 3.07 -0.76 -20.49
N ALA A 61 3.62 -1.31 -21.58
CA ALA A 61 3.24 -0.91 -22.92
C ALA A 61 1.79 -1.31 -23.19
N THR A 62 1.05 -0.42 -23.83
CA THR A 62 -0.34 -0.65 -24.22
C THR A 62 -0.45 -0.64 -25.74
N GLU A 63 -1.67 -0.76 -26.23
CA GLU A 63 -1.93 -0.71 -27.66
C GLU A 63 -1.48 0.61 -28.27
N ALA A 64 -1.15 0.59 -29.54
CA ALA A 64 -0.76 1.77 -30.30
C ALA A 64 -1.80 2.88 -30.14
N GLY A 65 -1.32 4.10 -29.90
CA GLY A 65 -2.19 5.25 -29.73
C GLY A 65 -2.70 5.48 -28.31
N LYS A 66 -2.39 4.59 -27.39
CA LYS A 66 -2.75 4.76 -25.97
C LYS A 66 -1.49 4.98 -25.13
N PRO A 67 -1.57 5.80 -24.07
CA PRO A 67 -0.41 6.02 -23.21
C PRO A 67 -0.06 4.73 -22.44
N PRO A 68 1.22 4.50 -22.16
CA PRO A 68 1.61 3.37 -21.31
C PRO A 68 1.00 3.51 -19.92
N ARG A 69 0.82 2.40 -19.23
CA ARG A 69 0.26 2.37 -17.89
C ARG A 69 1.34 2.18 -16.85
N HIS A 70 1.21 2.91 -15.76
CA HIS A 70 2.10 2.73 -14.62
C HIS A 70 1.60 1.56 -13.78
N ILE A 71 2.47 0.60 -13.51
CA ILE A 71 2.12 -0.58 -12.71
C ILE A 71 3.08 -0.72 -11.54
N TYR A 72 2.59 -1.35 -10.49
CA TYR A 72 3.27 -1.44 -9.18
C TYR A 72 3.21 -2.86 -8.66
N ARG A 73 4.27 -3.27 -7.96
CA ARG A 73 4.32 -4.58 -7.31
C ARG A 73 5.18 -4.49 -6.06
N LEU A 74 4.85 -5.29 -5.04
CA LEU A 74 5.69 -5.39 -3.84
C LEU A 74 7.05 -5.98 -4.20
N THR A 75 8.11 -5.38 -3.65
CA THR A 75 9.43 -6.02 -3.66
C THR A 75 9.45 -7.12 -2.61
N ALA A 76 10.49 -7.94 -2.58
CA ALA A 76 10.66 -8.94 -1.52
C ALA A 76 10.72 -8.28 -0.15
N ASP A 77 11.45 -7.18 -0.04
CA ASP A 77 11.50 -6.38 1.19
C ASP A 77 10.14 -5.76 1.51
N GLY A 78 9.43 -5.32 0.48
CA GLY A 78 8.09 -4.75 0.64
C GLY A 78 7.10 -5.75 1.20
N LEU A 79 7.14 -6.98 0.70
CA LEU A 79 6.28 -8.05 1.20
C LEU A 79 6.53 -8.31 2.68
N ARG A 80 7.78 -8.46 3.06
CA ARG A 80 8.18 -8.71 4.44
C ARG A 80 7.80 -7.54 5.35
N SER A 81 8.15 -6.33 4.94
CA SER A 81 7.84 -5.11 5.70
C SER A 81 6.35 -4.87 5.81
N ALA A 82 5.59 -5.10 4.73
CA ALA A 82 4.15 -4.89 4.74
C ALA A 82 3.47 -5.81 5.75
N ARG A 83 3.84 -7.09 5.76
CA ARG A 83 3.29 -8.05 6.72
C ARG A 83 3.56 -7.64 8.15
N GLU A 84 4.78 -7.21 8.41
CA GLU A 84 5.22 -6.79 9.75
C GLU A 84 4.51 -5.52 10.20
N HIS A 85 4.44 -4.52 9.34
CA HIS A 85 3.79 -3.25 9.65
C HIS A 85 2.28 -3.41 9.86
N ILE A 86 1.63 -4.22 9.05
CA ILE A 86 0.20 -4.48 9.18
C ILE A 86 -0.10 -5.23 10.47
N ARG A 87 0.74 -6.19 10.82
CA ARG A 87 0.60 -6.91 12.10
C ARG A 87 0.66 -5.94 13.27
N SER A 88 1.68 -5.07 13.29
CA SER A 88 1.86 -4.08 14.36
C SER A 88 0.68 -3.12 14.45
N TYR A 89 0.22 -2.65 13.31
CA TYR A 89 -0.93 -1.76 13.23
C TYR A 89 -2.19 -2.44 13.77
N SER A 90 -2.45 -3.66 13.36
CA SER A 90 -3.62 -4.42 13.80
C SER A 90 -3.60 -4.67 15.31
N ILE A 91 -2.43 -5.01 15.85
CA ILE A 91 -2.28 -5.24 17.30
C ILE A 91 -2.60 -3.96 18.07
N ARG A 92 -2.06 -2.81 17.65
CA ARG A 92 -2.32 -1.54 18.34
C ARG A 92 -3.79 -1.17 18.29
N HIS A 93 -4.44 -1.37 17.16
CA HIS A 93 -5.87 -1.07 17.04
C HIS A 93 -6.73 -2.01 17.86
N ALA A 94 -6.36 -3.27 17.96
CA ALA A 94 -7.05 -4.23 18.81
C ALA A 94 -6.98 -3.82 20.29
N TRP A 95 -5.80 -3.37 20.73
CA TRP A 95 -5.63 -2.87 22.09
C TRP A 95 -6.48 -1.63 22.38
N GLN A 96 -6.49 -0.67 21.44
CA GLN A 96 -7.30 0.53 21.61
C GLN A 96 -8.78 0.21 21.71
N ALA A 97 -9.27 -0.68 20.84
CA ALA A 97 -10.66 -1.09 20.85
C ALA A 97 -11.02 -1.79 22.18
N ALA A 98 -10.11 -2.62 22.69
CA ALA A 98 -10.32 -3.29 23.98
C ALA A 98 -10.38 -2.28 25.13
N LEU A 99 -9.49 -1.28 25.12
CA LEU A 99 -9.47 -0.24 26.13
C LEU A 99 -10.75 0.61 26.11
N GLU A 100 -11.22 0.93 24.94
CA GLU A 100 -12.47 1.68 24.77
C GLU A 100 -13.67 0.92 25.32
N ARG A 101 -13.71 -0.40 25.11
CA ARG A 101 -14.79 -1.24 25.64
C ARG A 101 -14.76 -1.28 27.17
N VAL A 102 -13.59 -1.28 27.76
CA VAL A 102 -13.45 -1.26 29.22
C VAL A 102 -13.91 0.06 29.83
N ARG A 103 -13.74 1.15 29.08
CA ARG A 103 -14.13 2.50 29.56
C ARG A 103 -15.61 2.79 29.47
N SER A 104 -16.33 2.11 28.59
CA SER A 104 -17.75 2.39 28.38
C SER A 104 -18.68 1.64 29.32
#